data_aa17b9cbd1d1476e2d2578f766456f48
#
_entry.id   aa17b9cbd1d1476e2d2578f766456f48
#
_cell.length_a   1.000
_cell.length_b   1.000
_cell.length_c   1.000
_cell.angle_alpha   90.00
_cell.angle_beta   90.00
_cell.angle_gamma   90.00
#
_symmetry.space_group_name_H-M   'P 1'
#
loop_
_entity.id
_entity.type
_entity.pdbx_description
1 polymer ?
#
loop_
_entity_poly.entity_id
_entity_poly.type
_entity_poly.pdbx_seq_one_letter_code
_entity_poly.pdbx_strand_id
1 'polypeptide(L)'
;MATVGIDLGTTNSLVSVWQDDKCTLIPNNLGEYLTPSVVGIDENGEMLVGRTAKERLISHPESTVASFKRFMGTEKTFMLGNRRFTAADLSSMVLRQLKEDAEKYLGEPVEEAVISVPAYFNDFQRNATKMAGELAGLTVERLVNEPSAAALAYRFGKTKEDQTFLVFDFGGGTLDISIVDAFDSVIEIVAVAGDNHLGGDDVNRAIAEKFLSVNQIDEGKITNEERASLIRESEKLKRTLTDAPEGEMEVVIGGQIYQMKLDAKGLLEVSAKLLEGIGIPLKRAMNDSGYGWEDIDEIIMIGGSGKMKIVQNYLQFLSGKRPRCEIDPDVAVAVGAGMYAGIKERQQAVRDVLLTDICPFTLGTEIIHGDPKGPAIMSPIIERNSVLPISRVERYWTVHQFQEYCDITI
;
A
#
# COMPACT_ATOMS: atom_id res chain seq x y z
N MET A 1 -5.89 -28.15 3.94
CA MET A 1 -6.39 -26.80 3.66
C MET A 1 -5.21 -25.86 3.82
N ALA A 2 -4.89 -25.11 2.82
CA ALA A 2 -3.72 -24.25 2.82
C ALA A 2 -4.07 -22.83 3.31
N THR A 3 -3.13 -22.23 4.07
CA THR A 3 -3.15 -20.81 4.41
C THR A 3 -2.17 -20.08 3.48
N VAL A 4 -2.61 -19.00 2.88
CA VAL A 4 -1.78 -18.20 1.97
C VAL A 4 -1.48 -16.82 2.53
N GLY A 5 -0.36 -16.24 2.12
CA GLY A 5 -0.05 -14.85 2.32
C GLY A 5 -0.40 -14.05 1.07
N ILE A 6 -1.13 -12.95 1.23
CA ILE A 6 -1.53 -12.09 0.11
C ILE A 6 -1.02 -10.68 0.35
N ASP A 7 -0.31 -10.15 -0.62
CA ASP A 7 -0.07 -8.72 -0.75
C ASP A 7 -1.16 -8.12 -1.64
N LEU A 8 -2.08 -7.40 -1.03
CA LEU A 8 -3.14 -6.68 -1.74
C LEU A 8 -2.67 -5.26 -2.06
N GLY A 9 -1.92 -5.09 -3.15
CA GLY A 9 -1.34 -3.79 -3.53
C GLY A 9 -2.30 -2.86 -4.28
N THR A 10 -1.99 -1.56 -4.30
CA THR A 10 -2.76 -0.55 -5.06
C THR A 10 -2.68 -0.78 -6.57
N THR A 11 -1.52 -1.19 -7.05
CA THR A 11 -1.23 -1.36 -8.49
C THR A 11 -1.20 -2.83 -8.90
N ASN A 12 -0.51 -3.67 -8.12
CA ASN A 12 -0.41 -5.10 -8.34
C ASN A 12 -0.61 -5.81 -7.01
N SER A 13 -1.15 -7.02 -7.07
CA SER A 13 -1.32 -7.92 -5.93
C SER A 13 -0.62 -9.24 -6.19
N LEU A 14 -0.17 -9.90 -5.13
CA LEU A 14 0.56 -11.15 -5.18
C LEU A 14 0.02 -12.12 -4.13
N VAL A 15 0.23 -13.40 -4.38
CA VAL A 15 -0.07 -14.46 -3.43
C VAL A 15 1.14 -15.38 -3.24
N SER A 16 1.34 -15.84 -2.03
CA SER A 16 2.45 -16.70 -1.63
C SER A 16 1.99 -17.77 -0.65
N VAL A 17 2.77 -18.81 -0.51
CA VAL A 17 2.54 -19.91 0.40
C VAL A 17 3.83 -20.29 1.11
N TRP A 18 3.72 -20.73 2.37
CA TRP A 18 4.82 -21.33 3.11
C TRP A 18 4.80 -22.84 2.93
N GLN A 19 5.79 -23.40 2.24
CA GLN A 19 5.96 -24.82 2.00
C GLN A 19 7.44 -25.21 2.03
N ASP A 20 7.77 -26.39 2.52
CA ASP A 20 9.16 -26.93 2.55
C ASP A 20 10.18 -25.95 3.17
N ASP A 21 9.81 -25.35 4.32
CA ASP A 21 10.62 -24.39 5.07
C ASP A 21 11.03 -23.13 4.26
N LYS A 22 10.26 -22.78 3.25
CA LYS A 22 10.46 -21.56 2.44
C LYS A 22 9.15 -20.92 2.03
N CYS A 23 9.19 -19.63 1.78
CA CYS A 23 8.10 -18.92 1.12
C CYS A 23 8.22 -19.03 -0.39
N THR A 24 7.14 -19.43 -1.04
CA THR A 24 7.05 -19.56 -2.51
C THR A 24 5.96 -18.65 -3.04
N LEU A 25 6.32 -17.78 -3.99
CA LEU A 25 5.34 -16.97 -4.73
C LEU A 25 4.55 -17.86 -5.69
N ILE A 26 3.25 -17.66 -5.76
CA ILE A 26 2.36 -18.40 -6.63
C ILE A 26 2.11 -17.58 -7.90
N PRO A 27 2.39 -18.13 -9.09
CA PRO A 27 2.10 -17.44 -10.35
C PRO A 27 0.60 -17.46 -10.66
N ASN A 28 0.12 -16.41 -11.32
CA ASN A 28 -1.22 -16.38 -11.88
C ASN A 28 -1.35 -17.30 -13.11
N ASN A 29 -2.54 -17.34 -13.71
CA ASN A 29 -2.84 -18.17 -14.87
C ASN A 29 -2.03 -17.83 -16.14
N LEU A 30 -1.31 -16.70 -16.17
CA LEU A 30 -0.41 -16.28 -17.24
C LEU A 30 1.07 -16.60 -16.92
N GLY A 31 1.36 -17.21 -15.76
CA GLY A 31 2.72 -17.50 -15.31
C GLY A 31 3.45 -16.30 -14.70
N GLU A 32 2.75 -15.19 -14.41
CA GLU A 32 3.29 -13.99 -13.82
C GLU A 32 3.00 -13.97 -12.31
N TYR A 33 3.93 -13.48 -11.48
CA TYR A 33 3.69 -13.33 -10.05
C TYR A 33 2.85 -12.09 -9.71
N LEU A 34 2.95 -11.05 -10.53
CA LEU A 34 2.23 -9.80 -10.34
C LEU A 34 0.88 -9.86 -11.05
N THR A 35 -0.20 -9.80 -10.28
CA THR A 35 -1.56 -9.66 -10.80
C THR A 35 -1.98 -8.19 -10.68
N PRO A 36 -2.23 -7.47 -11.77
CA PRO A 36 -2.70 -6.09 -11.71
C PRO A 36 -3.97 -5.95 -10.88
N SER A 37 -3.99 -5.00 -9.93
CA SER A 37 -5.17 -4.67 -9.11
C SER A 37 -6.14 -3.82 -9.94
N VAL A 38 -6.66 -4.40 -11.01
CA VAL A 38 -7.57 -3.76 -11.97
C VAL A 38 -8.77 -4.67 -12.16
N VAL A 39 -9.96 -4.08 -12.16
CA VAL A 39 -11.23 -4.77 -12.36
C VAL A 39 -12.00 -4.08 -13.48
N GLY A 40 -12.61 -4.85 -14.34
CA GLY A 40 -13.43 -4.37 -15.44
C GLY A 40 -14.68 -5.22 -15.62
N ILE A 41 -15.57 -4.77 -16.48
CA ILE A 41 -16.74 -5.53 -16.93
C ILE A 41 -16.73 -5.56 -18.47
N ASP A 42 -16.97 -6.71 -19.06
CA ASP A 42 -17.06 -6.85 -20.50
C ASP A 42 -18.47 -6.54 -21.05
N GLU A 43 -18.64 -6.68 -22.36
CA GLU A 43 -19.90 -6.40 -23.07
C GLU A 43 -21.01 -7.42 -22.71
N ASN A 44 -20.63 -8.60 -22.20
CA ASN A 44 -21.54 -9.66 -21.76
C ASN A 44 -21.95 -9.50 -20.28
N GLY A 45 -21.31 -8.54 -19.55
CA GLY A 45 -21.52 -8.32 -18.12
C GLY A 45 -20.65 -9.23 -17.24
N GLU A 46 -19.62 -9.90 -17.81
CA GLU A 46 -18.66 -10.72 -17.09
C GLU A 46 -17.58 -9.85 -16.44
N MET A 47 -17.19 -10.19 -15.21
CA MET A 47 -16.14 -9.47 -14.49
C MET A 47 -14.77 -9.91 -14.96
N LEU A 48 -13.92 -8.93 -15.28
CA LEU A 48 -12.53 -9.11 -15.68
C LEU A 48 -11.61 -8.62 -14.56
N VAL A 49 -10.57 -9.38 -14.26
CA VAL A 49 -9.59 -9.03 -13.22
C VAL A 49 -8.17 -9.17 -13.79
N GLY A 50 -7.25 -8.37 -13.28
CA GLY A 50 -5.83 -8.50 -13.59
C GLY A 50 -5.44 -7.95 -14.96
N ARG A 51 -4.63 -8.70 -15.71
CA ARG A 51 -4.07 -8.27 -16.99
C ARG A 51 -5.15 -7.96 -18.02
N THR A 52 -6.14 -8.82 -18.14
CA THR A 52 -7.25 -8.65 -19.09
C THR A 52 -8.02 -7.35 -18.84
N ALA A 53 -8.28 -7.02 -17.56
CA ALA A 53 -8.89 -5.76 -17.21
C ALA A 53 -7.93 -4.58 -17.47
N LYS A 54 -6.65 -4.72 -17.15
CA LYS A 54 -5.64 -3.65 -17.35
C LYS A 54 -5.54 -3.22 -18.80
N GLU A 55 -5.61 -4.15 -19.75
CA GLU A 55 -5.57 -3.83 -21.19
C GLU A 55 -6.78 -3.01 -21.64
N ARG A 56 -7.90 -3.11 -20.94
CA ARG A 56 -9.13 -2.36 -21.24
C ARG A 56 -9.19 -0.96 -20.64
N LEU A 57 -8.24 -0.58 -19.76
CA LEU A 57 -8.21 0.76 -19.13
C LEU A 57 -8.24 1.91 -20.16
N ILE A 58 -7.76 1.67 -21.39
CA ILE A 58 -7.69 2.69 -22.44
C ILE A 58 -8.91 2.61 -23.34
N SER A 59 -9.23 1.38 -23.82
CA SER A 59 -10.32 1.19 -24.78
C SER A 59 -11.72 1.27 -24.14
N HIS A 60 -11.82 0.99 -22.83
CA HIS A 60 -13.09 0.94 -22.09
C HIS A 60 -12.93 1.54 -20.66
N PRO A 61 -12.50 2.83 -20.55
CA PRO A 61 -12.22 3.44 -19.25
C PRO A 61 -13.50 3.58 -18.39
N GLU A 62 -14.69 3.65 -19.00
CA GLU A 62 -15.97 3.74 -18.31
C GLU A 62 -16.43 2.41 -17.69
N SER A 63 -15.83 1.29 -18.10
CA SER A 63 -16.14 -0.06 -17.61
C SER A 63 -14.95 -0.76 -16.96
N THR A 64 -13.89 0.00 -16.62
CA THR A 64 -12.67 -0.53 -16.01
C THR A 64 -12.14 0.42 -14.94
N VAL A 65 -11.72 -0.11 -13.79
CA VAL A 65 -11.24 0.67 -12.64
C VAL A 65 -9.93 0.12 -12.10
N ALA A 66 -9.01 1.02 -11.78
CA ALA A 66 -7.73 0.77 -11.10
C ALA A 66 -7.59 1.67 -9.86
N SER A 67 -6.55 1.44 -9.05
CA SER A 67 -6.19 2.26 -7.89
C SER A 67 -7.31 2.45 -6.85
N PHE A 68 -8.29 1.58 -6.81
CA PHE A 68 -9.44 1.65 -5.89
C PHE A 68 -9.05 1.41 -4.44
N LYS A 69 -7.93 0.74 -4.13
CA LYS A 69 -7.43 0.53 -2.76
C LYS A 69 -7.24 1.84 -2.00
N ARG A 70 -6.94 2.96 -2.68
CA ARG A 70 -6.85 4.30 -2.08
C ARG A 70 -8.15 4.77 -1.41
N PHE A 71 -9.28 4.17 -1.77
CA PHE A 71 -10.61 4.51 -1.26
C PHE A 71 -11.19 3.43 -0.33
N MET A 72 -10.33 2.52 0.14
CA MET A 72 -10.73 1.51 1.11
C MET A 72 -11.28 2.17 2.38
N GLY A 73 -12.39 1.65 2.91
CA GLY A 73 -13.03 2.18 4.10
C GLY A 73 -13.75 3.52 3.92
N THR A 74 -13.89 4.03 2.67
CA THR A 74 -14.66 5.25 2.36
C THR A 74 -16.00 4.91 1.68
N GLU A 75 -16.89 5.90 1.62
CA GLU A 75 -18.19 5.78 0.93
C GLU A 75 -18.09 5.92 -0.61
N LYS A 76 -16.88 6.14 -1.14
CA LYS A 76 -16.70 6.28 -2.59
C LYS A 76 -17.11 5.00 -3.31
N THR A 77 -17.88 5.18 -4.36
CA THR A 77 -18.29 4.09 -5.24
C THR A 77 -17.78 4.31 -6.67
N PHE A 78 -17.63 3.22 -7.38
CA PHE A 78 -17.15 3.14 -8.75
C PHE A 78 -18.25 2.54 -9.63
N MET A 79 -18.44 3.12 -10.81
CA MET A 79 -19.36 2.58 -11.80
C MET A 79 -18.61 1.72 -12.79
N LEU A 80 -19.03 0.50 -12.99
CA LEU A 80 -18.56 -0.38 -14.07
C LEU A 80 -19.80 -0.75 -14.91
N GLY A 81 -19.93 -0.14 -16.06
CA GLY A 81 -21.16 -0.17 -16.82
C GLY A 81 -22.34 0.42 -16.02
N ASN A 82 -23.38 -0.38 -15.78
CA ASN A 82 -24.54 0.04 -14.98
C ASN A 82 -24.51 -0.44 -13.52
N ARG A 83 -23.41 -1.04 -13.07
CA ARG A 83 -23.26 -1.61 -11.72
C ARG A 83 -22.36 -0.71 -10.86
N ARG A 84 -22.71 -0.62 -9.58
CA ARG A 84 -21.98 0.20 -8.59
C ARG A 84 -21.23 -0.71 -7.63
N PHE A 85 -19.97 -0.36 -7.36
CA PHE A 85 -19.07 -1.11 -6.48
C PHE A 85 -18.34 -0.19 -5.51
N THR A 86 -18.09 -0.67 -4.30
CA THR A 86 -17.18 -0.05 -3.34
C THR A 86 -15.75 -0.51 -3.61
N ALA A 87 -14.77 0.12 -2.95
CA ALA A 87 -13.38 -0.35 -3.01
C ALA A 87 -13.23 -1.77 -2.44
N ALA A 88 -14.01 -2.12 -1.40
CA ALA A 88 -14.01 -3.46 -0.82
C ALA A 88 -14.56 -4.52 -1.80
N ASP A 89 -15.63 -4.21 -2.54
CA ASP A 89 -16.17 -5.11 -3.57
C ASP A 89 -15.15 -5.39 -4.67
N LEU A 90 -14.48 -4.34 -5.17
CA LEU A 90 -13.45 -4.47 -6.22
C LEU A 90 -12.23 -5.24 -5.71
N SER A 91 -11.80 -4.98 -4.47
CA SER A 91 -10.71 -5.72 -3.83
C SER A 91 -11.06 -7.20 -3.64
N SER A 92 -12.32 -7.52 -3.31
CA SER A 92 -12.75 -8.91 -3.17
C SER A 92 -12.64 -9.70 -4.48
N MET A 93 -12.82 -9.05 -5.63
CA MET A 93 -12.66 -9.70 -6.93
C MET A 93 -11.20 -10.02 -7.22
N VAL A 94 -10.27 -9.12 -6.87
CA VAL A 94 -8.83 -9.37 -6.98
C VAL A 94 -8.43 -10.51 -6.03
N LEU A 95 -8.88 -10.48 -4.78
CA LEU A 95 -8.59 -11.54 -3.79
C LEU A 95 -9.14 -12.90 -4.22
N ARG A 96 -10.32 -12.93 -4.83
CA ARG A 96 -10.91 -14.15 -5.40
C ARG A 96 -10.05 -14.71 -6.53
N GLN A 97 -9.56 -13.87 -7.43
CA GLN A 97 -8.66 -14.30 -8.50
C GLN A 97 -7.36 -14.89 -7.93
N LEU A 98 -6.76 -14.24 -6.94
CA LEU A 98 -5.55 -14.76 -6.30
C LEU A 98 -5.79 -16.08 -5.55
N LYS A 99 -6.98 -16.23 -4.95
CA LYS A 99 -7.41 -17.49 -4.33
C LYS A 99 -7.50 -18.61 -5.37
N GLU A 100 -8.18 -18.36 -6.49
CA GLU A 100 -8.34 -19.33 -7.59
C GLU A 100 -6.98 -19.73 -8.19
N ASP A 101 -6.07 -18.77 -8.38
CA ASP A 101 -4.71 -19.04 -8.85
C ASP A 101 -3.94 -19.91 -7.83
N ALA A 102 -4.10 -19.64 -6.53
CA ALA A 102 -3.47 -20.41 -5.47
C ALA A 102 -4.04 -21.84 -5.38
N GLU A 103 -5.36 -22.00 -5.43
CA GLU A 103 -6.01 -23.33 -5.43
C GLU A 103 -5.57 -24.19 -6.61
N LYS A 104 -5.47 -23.56 -7.79
CA LYS A 104 -4.98 -24.24 -9.00
C LYS A 104 -3.52 -24.68 -8.88
N TYR A 105 -2.67 -23.82 -8.29
CA TYR A 105 -1.26 -24.11 -8.09
C TYR A 105 -1.03 -25.21 -7.05
N LEU A 106 -1.74 -25.15 -5.93
CA LEU A 106 -1.61 -26.07 -4.80
C LEU A 106 -2.35 -27.41 -5.05
N GLY A 107 -3.38 -27.42 -5.89
CA GLY A 107 -4.23 -28.59 -6.10
C GLY A 107 -5.17 -28.90 -4.94
N GLU A 108 -5.36 -27.96 -4.00
CA GLU A 108 -6.25 -28.09 -2.86
C GLU A 108 -6.97 -26.75 -2.56
N PRO A 109 -8.10 -26.78 -1.82
CA PRO A 109 -8.81 -25.56 -1.43
C PRO A 109 -7.97 -24.65 -0.53
N VAL A 110 -8.11 -23.32 -0.76
CA VAL A 110 -7.55 -22.25 0.06
C VAL A 110 -8.68 -21.58 0.83
N GLU A 111 -8.70 -21.76 2.13
CA GLU A 111 -9.78 -21.23 2.99
C GLU A 111 -9.35 -20.04 3.84
N GLU A 112 -8.05 -19.93 4.11
CA GLU A 112 -7.49 -18.89 4.96
C GLU A 112 -6.45 -18.05 4.24
N ALA A 113 -6.41 -16.76 4.61
CA ALA A 113 -5.36 -15.86 4.16
C ALA A 113 -4.88 -14.91 5.26
N VAL A 114 -3.58 -14.62 5.24
CA VAL A 114 -2.97 -13.46 5.87
C VAL A 114 -2.86 -12.38 4.79
N ILE A 115 -3.52 -11.24 4.97
CA ILE A 115 -3.54 -10.15 3.97
C ILE A 115 -2.72 -8.98 4.49
N SER A 116 -1.85 -8.41 3.64
CA SER A 116 -1.09 -7.22 3.96
C SER A 116 -1.94 -5.95 3.89
N VAL A 117 -1.63 -5.00 4.76
CA VAL A 117 -2.21 -3.66 4.76
C VAL A 117 -1.13 -2.62 5.00
N PRO A 118 -1.24 -1.41 4.45
CA PRO A 118 -0.40 -0.30 4.84
C PRO A 118 -0.41 -0.10 6.35
N ALA A 119 0.75 0.19 6.94
CA ALA A 119 0.83 0.38 8.39
C ALA A 119 0.00 1.57 8.85
N TYR A 120 -0.15 2.57 8.00
CA TYR A 120 -0.92 3.80 8.25
C TYR A 120 -2.41 3.69 7.88
N PHE A 121 -2.95 2.46 7.69
CA PHE A 121 -4.39 2.24 7.55
C PHE A 121 -5.09 2.38 8.90
N ASN A 122 -6.18 3.17 8.91
CA ASN A 122 -7.08 3.26 10.04
C ASN A 122 -8.00 2.03 10.16
N ASP A 123 -8.80 1.98 11.21
CA ASP A 123 -9.67 0.85 11.52
C ASP A 123 -10.72 0.60 10.43
N PHE A 124 -11.32 1.66 9.84
CA PHE A 124 -12.26 1.53 8.73
C PHE A 124 -11.62 0.88 7.51
N GLN A 125 -10.39 1.24 7.18
CA GLN A 125 -9.65 0.69 6.05
C GLN A 125 -9.25 -0.77 6.30
N ARG A 126 -8.84 -1.10 7.52
CA ARG A 126 -8.51 -2.48 7.94
C ARG A 126 -9.75 -3.38 7.91
N ASN A 127 -10.86 -2.93 8.47
CA ASN A 127 -12.12 -3.67 8.45
C ASN A 127 -12.66 -3.87 7.03
N ALA A 128 -12.56 -2.86 6.15
CA ALA A 128 -12.92 -2.99 4.75
C ALA A 128 -12.04 -4.01 4.00
N THR A 129 -10.73 -4.08 4.35
CA THR A 129 -9.82 -5.08 3.77
C THR A 129 -10.19 -6.49 4.23
N LYS A 130 -10.51 -6.66 5.51
CA LYS A 130 -10.99 -7.93 6.07
C LYS A 130 -12.29 -8.37 5.39
N MET A 131 -13.24 -7.47 5.28
CA MET A 131 -14.52 -7.71 4.58
C MET A 131 -14.30 -8.10 3.11
N ALA A 132 -13.35 -7.48 2.41
CA ALA A 132 -13.02 -7.85 1.03
C ALA A 132 -12.52 -9.30 0.94
N GLY A 133 -11.72 -9.76 1.90
CA GLY A 133 -11.28 -11.16 2.01
C GLY A 133 -12.45 -12.11 2.25
N GLU A 134 -13.35 -11.77 3.17
CA GLU A 134 -14.56 -12.56 3.47
C GLU A 134 -15.49 -12.65 2.24
N LEU A 135 -15.68 -11.56 1.50
CA LEU A 135 -16.42 -11.53 0.24
C LEU A 135 -15.75 -12.37 -0.88
N ALA A 136 -14.45 -12.55 -0.82
CA ALA A 136 -13.71 -13.46 -1.71
C ALA A 136 -13.81 -14.93 -1.29
N GLY A 137 -14.45 -15.23 -0.16
CA GLY A 137 -14.56 -16.58 0.41
C GLY A 137 -13.29 -17.04 1.12
N LEU A 138 -12.58 -16.10 1.75
CA LEU A 138 -11.40 -16.36 2.58
C LEU A 138 -11.73 -16.04 4.04
N THR A 139 -11.25 -16.86 4.95
CA THR A 139 -11.19 -16.53 6.38
C THR A 139 -9.96 -15.65 6.61
N VAL A 140 -10.17 -14.39 7.02
CA VAL A 140 -9.10 -13.43 7.29
C VAL A 140 -9.01 -13.21 8.80
N GLU A 141 -8.30 -14.09 9.49
CA GLU A 141 -8.12 -13.94 10.93
C GLU A 141 -7.13 -12.81 11.27
N ARG A 142 -6.14 -12.62 10.43
CA ARG A 142 -5.10 -11.61 10.65
C ARG A 142 -4.79 -10.78 9.41
N LEU A 143 -4.60 -9.49 9.69
CA LEU A 143 -3.92 -8.57 8.77
C LEU A 143 -2.48 -8.38 9.26
N VAL A 144 -1.53 -8.26 8.34
CA VAL A 144 -0.14 -7.93 8.64
C VAL A 144 0.20 -6.57 8.04
N ASN A 145 0.94 -5.75 8.78
CA ASN A 145 1.41 -4.48 8.22
C ASN A 145 2.49 -4.73 7.16
N GLU A 146 2.40 -4.04 6.03
CA GLU A 146 3.33 -4.16 4.90
C GLU A 146 4.80 -4.04 5.34
N PRO A 147 5.21 -3.04 6.19
CA PRO A 147 6.59 -2.95 6.66
C PRO A 147 7.01 -4.10 7.57
N SER A 148 6.09 -4.63 8.40
CA SER A 148 6.39 -5.81 9.24
C SER A 148 6.64 -7.05 8.39
N ALA A 149 5.81 -7.26 7.36
CA ALA A 149 5.99 -8.35 6.41
C ALA A 149 7.32 -8.22 5.66
N ALA A 150 7.63 -7.03 5.19
CA ALA A 150 8.87 -6.79 4.46
C ALA A 150 10.13 -6.95 5.34
N ALA A 151 10.11 -6.43 6.57
CA ALA A 151 11.20 -6.61 7.52
C ALA A 151 11.42 -8.10 7.83
N LEU A 152 10.34 -8.87 7.97
CA LEU A 152 10.40 -10.32 8.15
C LEU A 152 11.08 -10.99 6.95
N ALA A 153 10.65 -10.67 5.73
CA ALA A 153 11.26 -11.20 4.51
C ALA A 153 12.73 -10.83 4.38
N TYR A 154 13.09 -9.60 4.72
CA TYR A 154 14.46 -9.10 4.62
C TYR A 154 15.41 -9.76 5.63
N ARG A 155 14.94 -10.00 6.86
CA ARG A 155 15.75 -10.57 7.93
C ARG A 155 15.87 -12.10 7.85
N PHE A 156 14.91 -12.77 7.24
CA PHE A 156 14.90 -14.24 7.20
C PHE A 156 16.15 -14.79 6.51
N GLY A 157 16.83 -15.71 7.20
CA GLY A 157 18.06 -16.34 6.71
C GLY A 157 19.32 -15.48 6.81
N LYS A 158 19.24 -14.25 7.35
CA LYS A 158 20.41 -13.39 7.61
C LYS A 158 20.94 -13.56 9.04
N THR A 159 22.08 -12.93 9.32
CA THR A 159 22.71 -12.92 10.64
C THR A 159 21.77 -12.35 11.71
N LYS A 160 21.87 -12.88 12.93
CA LYS A 160 21.07 -12.47 14.09
C LYS A 160 21.63 -11.20 14.78
N GLU A 161 22.37 -10.36 14.08
CA GLU A 161 22.84 -9.09 14.64
C GLU A 161 21.67 -8.13 14.84
N ASP A 162 21.70 -7.37 15.92
CA ASP A 162 20.72 -6.32 16.18
C ASP A 162 20.85 -5.24 15.12
N GLN A 163 19.76 -4.85 14.50
CA GLN A 163 19.74 -3.86 13.42
C GLN A 163 18.48 -3.02 13.48
N THR A 164 18.64 -1.73 13.21
CA THR A 164 17.53 -0.79 13.03
C THR A 164 17.37 -0.46 11.55
N PHE A 165 16.17 -0.69 11.02
CA PHE A 165 15.82 -0.43 9.64
C PHE A 165 14.89 0.77 9.51
N LEU A 166 15.10 1.60 8.50
CA LEU A 166 14.07 2.44 7.95
C LEU A 166 13.45 1.68 6.76
N VAL A 167 12.23 1.21 6.90
CA VAL A 167 11.46 0.61 5.82
C VAL A 167 10.69 1.71 5.10
N PHE A 168 11.01 1.92 3.83
CA PHE A 168 10.41 2.94 2.98
C PHE A 168 9.59 2.26 1.90
N ASP A 169 8.29 2.16 2.15
CA ASP A 169 7.33 1.57 1.21
C ASP A 169 6.71 2.67 0.35
N PHE A 170 7.13 2.72 -0.91
CA PHE A 170 6.63 3.66 -1.87
C PHE A 170 5.99 2.92 -3.05
N GLY A 171 4.69 2.70 -2.90
CA GLY A 171 3.87 2.00 -3.87
C GLY A 171 3.35 2.90 -4.99
N GLY A 172 2.33 2.40 -5.71
CA GLY A 172 1.64 3.19 -6.73
C GLY A 172 0.74 4.27 -6.13
N GLY A 173 0.17 4.01 -4.97
CA GLY A 173 -0.86 4.86 -4.38
C GLY A 173 -0.58 5.42 -2.99
N THR A 174 0.31 4.81 -2.24
CA THR A 174 0.60 5.12 -0.83
C THR A 174 2.09 5.25 -0.59
N LEU A 175 2.44 6.00 0.44
CA LEU A 175 3.75 6.05 1.05
C LEU A 175 3.61 5.64 2.51
N ASP A 176 4.33 4.61 2.93
CA ASP A 176 4.47 4.20 4.32
C ASP A 176 5.95 4.18 4.71
N ILE A 177 6.25 4.77 5.86
CA ILE A 177 7.59 4.83 6.44
C ILE A 177 7.54 4.26 7.84
N SER A 178 8.36 3.25 8.10
CA SER A 178 8.42 2.62 9.41
C SER A 178 9.86 2.50 9.88
N ILE A 179 10.07 2.76 11.17
CA ILE A 179 11.30 2.44 11.86
C ILE A 179 11.09 1.09 12.54
N VAL A 180 11.99 0.17 12.28
CA VAL A 180 11.89 -1.23 12.68
C VAL A 180 13.17 -1.66 13.36
N ASP A 181 13.06 -2.10 14.61
CA ASP A 181 14.14 -2.77 15.31
C ASP A 181 14.01 -4.28 15.14
N ALA A 182 15.13 -4.91 14.84
CA ALA A 182 15.20 -6.34 14.69
C ALA A 182 16.36 -6.88 15.54
N PHE A 183 16.03 -7.60 16.59
CA PHE A 183 16.99 -8.20 17.52
C PHE A 183 16.61 -9.65 17.80
N ASP A 184 17.59 -10.55 17.73
CA ASP A 184 17.39 -11.99 17.86
C ASP A 184 16.25 -12.50 16.95
N SER A 185 15.17 -13.01 17.51
CA SER A 185 13.97 -13.47 16.80
C SER A 185 12.80 -12.47 16.88
N VAL A 186 13.04 -11.25 17.36
CA VAL A 186 12.02 -10.20 17.51
C VAL A 186 12.16 -9.18 16.39
N ILE A 187 11.04 -8.81 15.81
CA ILE A 187 10.90 -7.66 14.89
C ILE A 187 9.88 -6.72 15.52
N GLU A 188 10.33 -5.54 15.87
CA GLU A 188 9.53 -4.53 16.55
C GLU A 188 9.38 -3.29 15.68
N ILE A 189 8.13 -2.87 15.45
CA ILE A 189 7.86 -1.57 14.85
C ILE A 189 7.94 -0.51 15.93
N VAL A 190 8.85 0.46 15.75
CA VAL A 190 9.09 1.55 16.71
C VAL A 190 8.25 2.77 16.39
N ALA A 191 8.17 3.14 15.11
CA ALA A 191 7.41 4.29 14.65
C ALA A 191 6.87 4.05 13.24
N VAL A 192 5.70 4.64 12.96
CA VAL A 192 5.06 4.60 11.65
C VAL A 192 4.56 6.00 11.28
N ALA A 193 4.79 6.40 10.04
CA ALA A 193 4.16 7.56 9.42
C ALA A 193 3.93 7.28 7.95
N GLY A 194 2.91 7.91 7.34
CA GLY A 194 2.59 7.68 5.95
C GLY A 194 1.67 8.72 5.36
N ASP A 195 1.41 8.54 4.06
CA ASP A 195 0.42 9.28 3.30
C ASP A 195 -0.31 8.31 2.34
N ASN A 196 -1.60 8.12 2.57
CA ASN A 196 -2.44 7.21 1.78
C ASN A 196 -2.79 7.74 0.37
N HIS A 197 -2.33 8.95 0.03
CA HIS A 197 -2.61 9.62 -1.24
C HIS A 197 -1.34 10.07 -1.98
N LEU A 198 -0.16 9.58 -1.55
CA LEU A 198 1.13 9.89 -2.16
C LEU A 198 1.76 8.61 -2.72
N GLY A 199 1.97 8.54 -4.04
CA GLY A 199 2.52 7.34 -4.68
C GLY A 199 2.98 7.58 -6.12
N GLY A 200 3.36 6.50 -6.79
CA GLY A 200 3.82 6.54 -8.19
C GLY A 200 2.79 7.02 -9.20
N ASP A 201 1.49 6.91 -8.87
CA ASP A 201 0.40 7.45 -9.71
C ASP A 201 0.39 8.98 -9.71
N ASP A 202 0.88 9.61 -8.64
CA ASP A 202 1.02 11.06 -8.56
C ASP A 202 2.15 11.57 -9.46
N VAL A 203 3.24 10.77 -9.58
CA VAL A 203 4.29 11.03 -10.57
C VAL A 203 3.76 10.90 -11.99
N ASN A 204 2.95 9.86 -12.27
CA ASN A 204 2.32 9.70 -13.58
C ASN A 204 1.48 10.92 -13.95
N ARG A 205 0.69 11.43 -13.00
CA ARG A 205 -0.13 12.66 -13.19
C ARG A 205 0.74 13.89 -13.42
N ALA A 206 1.80 14.09 -12.65
CA ALA A 206 2.71 15.21 -12.83
C ALA A 206 3.40 15.21 -14.21
N ILE A 207 3.78 14.03 -14.71
CA ILE A 207 4.32 13.87 -16.07
C ILE A 207 3.23 14.19 -17.11
N ALA A 208 2.00 13.73 -16.92
CA ALA A 208 0.86 13.99 -17.80
C ALA A 208 0.54 15.50 -17.87
N GLU A 209 0.49 16.17 -16.73
CA GLU A 209 0.29 17.62 -16.64
C GLU A 209 1.41 18.40 -17.38
N LYS A 210 2.66 17.96 -17.21
CA LYS A 210 3.80 18.54 -17.95
C LYS A 210 3.65 18.35 -19.45
N PHE A 211 3.24 17.16 -19.89
CA PHE A 211 2.98 16.88 -21.30
C PHE A 211 1.92 17.79 -21.91
N LEU A 212 0.78 17.95 -21.23
CA LEU A 212 -0.29 18.84 -21.67
C LEU A 212 0.19 20.30 -21.74
N SER A 213 0.93 20.74 -20.72
CA SER A 213 1.47 22.09 -20.64
C SER A 213 2.47 22.39 -21.77
N VAL A 214 3.43 21.50 -22.02
CA VAL A 214 4.44 21.68 -23.09
C VAL A 214 3.80 21.74 -24.46
N ASN A 215 2.77 20.91 -24.70
CA ASN A 215 2.06 20.86 -25.97
C ASN A 215 0.89 21.84 -26.06
N GLN A 216 0.64 22.68 -25.03
CA GLN A 216 -0.44 23.69 -24.98
C GLN A 216 -1.84 23.07 -25.19
N ILE A 217 -2.05 21.86 -24.64
CA ILE A 217 -3.31 21.13 -24.74
C ILE A 217 -4.17 21.44 -23.51
N ASP A 218 -5.42 21.82 -23.76
CA ASP A 218 -6.43 22.04 -22.72
C ASP A 218 -6.96 20.70 -22.20
N GLU A 219 -6.71 20.42 -20.93
CA GLU A 219 -7.13 19.18 -20.27
C GLU A 219 -8.65 18.94 -20.34
N GLY A 220 -9.45 20.01 -20.36
CA GLY A 220 -10.90 19.93 -20.46
C GLY A 220 -11.42 19.43 -21.81
N LYS A 221 -10.54 19.34 -22.83
CA LYS A 221 -10.90 18.95 -24.20
C LYS A 221 -10.48 17.52 -24.57
N ILE A 222 -9.72 16.84 -23.72
CA ILE A 222 -9.30 15.45 -23.97
C ILE A 222 -10.39 14.46 -23.54
N THR A 223 -10.59 13.41 -24.33
CA THR A 223 -11.52 12.32 -24.01
C THR A 223 -11.00 11.45 -22.86
N ASN A 224 -11.85 10.58 -22.33
CA ASN A 224 -11.45 9.64 -21.29
C ASN A 224 -10.40 8.63 -21.81
N GLU A 225 -10.54 8.17 -23.07
CA GLU A 225 -9.56 7.28 -23.69
C GLU A 225 -8.20 7.97 -23.89
N GLU A 226 -8.21 9.22 -24.35
CA GLU A 226 -6.98 9.99 -24.51
C GLU A 226 -6.30 10.27 -23.16
N ARG A 227 -7.08 10.56 -22.12
CA ARG A 227 -6.59 10.69 -20.73
C ARG A 227 -5.96 9.39 -20.23
N ALA A 228 -6.63 8.25 -20.45
CA ALA A 228 -6.11 6.94 -20.05
C ALA A 228 -4.80 6.60 -20.81
N SER A 229 -4.75 6.91 -22.12
CA SER A 229 -3.55 6.76 -22.92
C SER A 229 -2.41 7.64 -22.43
N LEU A 230 -2.70 8.90 -22.09
CA LEU A 230 -1.73 9.85 -21.56
C LEU A 230 -1.12 9.35 -20.23
N ILE A 231 -1.94 8.88 -19.31
CA ILE A 231 -1.47 8.33 -18.02
C ILE A 231 -0.62 7.07 -18.24
N ARG A 232 -1.02 6.17 -19.15
CA ARG A 232 -0.23 4.97 -19.49
C ARG A 232 1.15 5.32 -20.05
N GLU A 233 1.22 6.24 -21.00
CA GLU A 233 2.51 6.64 -21.58
C GLU A 233 3.36 7.41 -20.57
N SER A 234 2.74 8.15 -19.64
CA SER A 234 3.42 8.78 -18.50
C SER A 234 4.02 7.74 -17.56
N GLU A 235 3.29 6.66 -17.22
CA GLU A 235 3.84 5.54 -16.43
C GLU A 235 5.02 4.88 -17.15
N LYS A 236 4.89 4.63 -18.44
CA LYS A 236 5.94 4.03 -19.26
C LYS A 236 7.19 4.91 -19.27
N LEU A 237 7.05 6.23 -19.48
CA LEU A 237 8.15 7.18 -19.43
C LEU A 237 8.81 7.22 -18.04
N LYS A 238 8.03 7.27 -16.96
CA LYS A 238 8.53 7.18 -15.58
C LYS A 238 9.38 5.93 -15.37
N ARG A 239 8.90 4.75 -15.82
CA ARG A 239 9.64 3.48 -15.71
C ARG A 239 10.92 3.48 -16.54
N THR A 240 10.89 4.02 -17.76
CA THR A 240 12.09 4.18 -18.61
C THR A 240 13.15 5.03 -17.91
N LEU A 241 12.76 6.12 -17.28
CA LEU A 241 13.68 7.03 -16.55
C LEU A 241 14.23 6.44 -15.24
N THR A 242 13.75 5.27 -14.81
CA THR A 242 14.37 4.53 -13.71
C THR A 242 15.74 4.01 -14.10
N ASP A 243 15.94 3.59 -15.35
CA ASP A 243 17.19 2.97 -15.83
C ASP A 243 17.90 3.81 -16.87
N ALA A 244 17.17 4.57 -17.69
CA ALA A 244 17.72 5.42 -18.74
C ALA A 244 17.88 6.88 -18.29
N PRO A 245 18.88 7.62 -18.82
CA PRO A 245 19.10 9.03 -18.50
C PRO A 245 18.02 9.96 -19.10
N GLU A 246 17.39 9.54 -20.19
CA GLU A 246 16.31 10.26 -20.89
C GLU A 246 15.29 9.28 -21.46
N GLY A 247 14.09 9.78 -21.71
CA GLY A 247 13.01 9.02 -22.35
C GLY A 247 12.10 9.94 -23.16
N GLU A 248 11.30 9.31 -24.01
CA GLU A 248 10.33 10.00 -24.87
C GLU A 248 8.95 9.35 -24.72
N MET A 249 7.92 10.16 -24.75
CA MET A 249 6.53 9.70 -24.82
C MET A 249 5.81 10.34 -25.99
N GLU A 250 4.87 9.58 -26.56
CA GLU A 250 4.02 9.98 -27.67
C GLU A 250 2.57 9.66 -27.34
N VAL A 251 1.67 10.62 -27.57
CA VAL A 251 0.24 10.44 -27.34
C VAL A 251 -0.54 11.06 -28.50
N VAL A 252 -1.58 10.37 -28.96
CA VAL A 252 -2.52 10.88 -29.95
C VAL A 252 -3.67 11.58 -29.23
N ILE A 253 -3.90 12.86 -29.53
CA ILE A 253 -4.99 13.67 -28.95
C ILE A 253 -5.67 14.42 -30.10
N GLY A 254 -6.99 14.30 -30.23
CA GLY A 254 -7.76 14.91 -31.32
C GLY A 254 -7.32 14.42 -32.71
N GLY A 255 -6.78 13.21 -32.81
CA GLY A 255 -6.24 12.64 -34.05
C GLY A 255 -4.86 13.16 -34.44
N GLN A 256 -4.23 14.02 -33.62
CA GLN A 256 -2.89 14.56 -33.83
C GLN A 256 -1.89 13.91 -32.88
N ILE A 257 -0.67 13.64 -33.36
CA ILE A 257 0.44 13.08 -32.57
C ILE A 257 1.17 14.21 -31.86
N TYR A 258 1.31 14.09 -30.55
CA TYR A 258 2.10 14.97 -29.69
C TYR A 258 3.21 14.19 -29.03
N GLN A 259 4.35 14.83 -28.82
CA GLN A 259 5.54 14.20 -28.23
C GLN A 259 6.12 15.04 -27.10
N MET A 260 6.79 14.38 -26.16
CA MET A 260 7.59 15.04 -25.12
C MET A 260 8.81 14.18 -24.79
N LYS A 261 9.98 14.83 -24.69
CA LYS A 261 11.18 14.23 -24.11
C LYS A 261 11.36 14.71 -22.68
N LEU A 262 11.80 13.81 -21.83
CA LEU A 262 12.08 14.09 -20.43
C LEU A 262 13.39 13.40 -20.05
N ASP A 263 14.25 14.10 -19.33
CA ASP A 263 15.47 13.58 -18.73
C ASP A 263 15.31 13.49 -17.20
N ALA A 264 16.36 13.02 -16.52
CA ALA A 264 16.37 12.89 -15.07
C ALA A 264 16.15 14.24 -14.37
N LYS A 265 16.63 15.37 -14.94
CA LYS A 265 16.41 16.71 -14.40
C LYS A 265 14.96 17.13 -14.55
N GLY A 266 14.39 16.94 -15.72
CA GLY A 266 12.98 17.22 -15.96
C GLY A 266 12.05 16.38 -15.09
N LEU A 267 12.39 15.09 -14.85
CA LEU A 267 11.66 14.24 -13.91
C LEU A 267 11.74 14.77 -12.48
N LEU A 268 12.91 15.25 -12.05
CA LEU A 268 13.09 15.87 -10.73
C LEU A 268 12.23 17.15 -10.61
N GLU A 269 12.21 17.99 -11.63
CA GLU A 269 11.42 19.22 -11.63
C GLU A 269 9.91 18.94 -11.51
N VAL A 270 9.37 17.99 -12.28
CA VAL A 270 7.93 17.64 -12.20
C VAL A 270 7.57 16.92 -10.90
N SER A 271 8.54 16.22 -10.29
CA SER A 271 8.34 15.48 -9.04
C SER A 271 8.67 16.29 -7.77
N ALA A 272 9.08 17.55 -7.89
CA ALA A 272 9.58 18.34 -6.75
C ALA A 272 8.59 18.41 -5.59
N LYS A 273 7.31 18.73 -5.86
CA LYS A 273 6.25 18.76 -4.83
C LYS A 273 6.02 17.41 -4.16
N LEU A 274 6.14 16.33 -4.93
CA LEU A 274 6.00 14.97 -4.41
C LEU A 274 7.17 14.65 -3.47
N LEU A 275 8.40 14.98 -3.83
CA LEU A 275 9.58 14.78 -2.98
C LEU A 275 9.48 15.60 -1.68
N GLU A 276 8.99 16.85 -1.74
CA GLU A 276 8.68 17.64 -0.55
C GLU A 276 7.62 16.93 0.32
N GLY A 277 6.57 16.38 -0.31
CA GLY A 277 5.55 15.59 0.36
C GLY A 277 6.10 14.36 1.09
N ILE A 278 7.09 13.67 0.51
CA ILE A 278 7.80 12.54 1.14
C ILE A 278 8.53 12.98 2.42
N GLY A 279 9.10 14.18 2.43
CA GLY A 279 9.85 14.70 3.58
C GLY A 279 9.02 14.85 4.86
N ILE A 280 7.71 15.06 4.75
CA ILE A 280 6.82 15.26 5.91
C ILE A 280 6.66 13.97 6.74
N PRO A 281 6.18 12.83 6.18
CA PRO A 281 6.07 11.59 6.94
C PRO A 281 7.43 11.03 7.35
N LEU A 282 8.47 11.23 6.54
CA LEU A 282 9.84 10.82 6.90
C LEU A 282 10.32 11.51 8.18
N LYS A 283 10.22 12.83 8.24
CA LYS A 283 10.57 13.61 9.45
C LYS A 283 9.71 13.19 10.64
N ARG A 284 8.43 12.88 10.41
CA ARG A 284 7.53 12.45 11.47
C ARG A 284 7.94 11.08 12.03
N ALA A 285 8.23 10.09 11.19
CA ALA A 285 8.68 8.77 11.63
C ALA A 285 9.98 8.85 12.45
N MET A 286 10.97 9.63 11.98
CA MET A 286 12.22 9.85 12.69
C MET A 286 12.01 10.54 14.05
N ASN A 287 11.17 11.59 14.11
CA ASN A 287 10.87 12.26 15.36
C ASN A 287 10.13 11.37 16.36
N ASP A 288 9.20 10.56 15.87
CA ASP A 288 8.37 9.67 16.70
C ASP A 288 9.18 8.49 17.26
N SER A 289 10.17 7.98 16.53
CA SER A 289 11.08 6.95 17.02
C SER A 289 12.10 7.50 18.05
N GLY A 290 12.39 8.78 18.00
CA GLY A 290 13.48 9.39 18.77
C GLY A 290 14.87 9.08 18.23
N TYR A 291 14.96 8.43 17.04
CA TYR A 291 16.23 8.04 16.42
C TYR A 291 16.77 9.14 15.52
N GLY A 292 18.12 9.24 15.48
CA GLY A 292 18.86 9.98 14.47
C GLY A 292 19.18 9.11 13.24
N TRP A 293 19.71 9.72 12.19
CA TRP A 293 20.17 8.97 11.03
C TRP A 293 21.35 8.03 11.36
N GLU A 294 22.11 8.31 12.40
CA GLU A 294 23.20 7.47 12.92
C GLU A 294 22.69 6.14 13.47
N ASP A 295 21.47 6.12 14.04
CA ASP A 295 20.87 4.93 14.64
C ASP A 295 20.25 4.00 13.60
N ILE A 296 20.00 4.47 12.38
CA ILE A 296 19.47 3.66 11.29
C ILE A 296 20.59 2.90 10.60
N ASP A 297 20.63 1.58 10.70
CA ASP A 297 21.65 0.77 10.02
C ASP A 297 21.43 0.71 8.51
N GLU A 298 20.19 0.49 8.08
CA GLU A 298 19.86 0.31 6.68
C GLU A 298 18.52 0.94 6.30
N ILE A 299 18.42 1.41 5.05
CA ILE A 299 17.17 1.87 4.45
C ILE A 299 16.72 0.81 3.44
N ILE A 300 15.59 0.17 3.71
CA ILE A 300 14.99 -0.88 2.89
C ILE A 300 13.91 -0.25 2.02
N MET A 301 14.06 -0.38 0.70
CA MET A 301 13.07 0.10 -0.26
C MET A 301 12.06 -0.98 -0.59
N ILE A 302 10.78 -0.63 -0.54
CA ILE A 302 9.65 -1.48 -0.90
C ILE A 302 8.74 -0.74 -1.85
N GLY A 303 7.90 -1.47 -2.57
CA GLY A 303 6.99 -0.93 -3.56
C GLY A 303 7.68 -0.52 -4.86
N GLY A 304 6.97 -0.68 -5.98
CA GLY A 304 7.55 -0.46 -7.32
C GLY A 304 8.05 0.96 -7.57
N SER A 305 7.47 1.98 -6.91
CA SER A 305 7.90 3.37 -7.02
C SER A 305 9.20 3.65 -6.25
N GLY A 306 9.55 2.82 -5.27
CA GLY A 306 10.84 2.85 -4.58
C GLY A 306 12.04 2.55 -5.50
N LYS A 307 11.80 1.95 -6.68
CA LYS A 307 12.84 1.72 -7.70
C LYS A 307 13.30 3.01 -8.39
N MET A 308 12.53 4.10 -8.33
CA MET A 308 12.90 5.38 -8.98
C MET A 308 14.19 5.96 -8.38
N LYS A 309 15.18 6.20 -9.23
CA LYS A 309 16.47 6.79 -8.81
C LYS A 309 16.34 8.15 -8.13
N ILE A 310 15.36 8.97 -8.55
CA ILE A 310 15.13 10.28 -7.92
C ILE A 310 14.73 10.15 -6.45
N VAL A 311 13.93 9.14 -6.09
CA VAL A 311 13.52 8.86 -4.71
C VAL A 311 14.69 8.33 -3.90
N GLN A 312 15.44 7.36 -4.45
CA GLN A 312 16.63 6.80 -3.81
C GLN A 312 17.70 7.88 -3.55
N ASN A 313 17.94 8.74 -4.54
CA ASN A 313 18.90 9.85 -4.42
C ASN A 313 18.42 10.89 -3.39
N TYR A 314 17.12 11.16 -3.32
CA TYR A 314 16.55 12.05 -2.32
C TYR A 314 16.73 11.50 -0.91
N LEU A 315 16.44 10.22 -0.69
CA LEU A 315 16.69 9.56 0.61
C LEU A 315 18.18 9.52 0.96
N GLN A 316 19.06 9.23 -0.01
CA GLN A 316 20.49 9.25 0.21
C GLN A 316 21.00 10.65 0.57
N PHE A 317 20.46 11.70 -0.06
CA PHE A 317 20.79 13.08 0.27
C PHE A 317 20.39 13.44 1.70
N LEU A 318 19.19 13.01 2.15
CA LEU A 318 18.72 13.31 3.51
C LEU A 318 19.43 12.50 4.59
N SER A 319 19.69 11.23 4.34
CA SER A 319 20.20 10.28 5.34
C SER A 319 21.72 10.11 5.32
N GLY A 320 22.39 10.47 4.23
CA GLY A 320 23.78 10.10 3.99
C GLY A 320 23.99 8.61 3.67
N LYS A 321 22.94 7.79 3.70
CA LYS A 321 22.98 6.34 3.50
C LYS A 321 22.34 5.95 2.18
N ARG A 322 22.95 5.01 1.46
CA ARG A 322 22.39 4.51 0.21
C ARG A 322 21.26 3.51 0.49
N PRO A 323 20.05 3.75 -0.02
CA PRO A 323 18.95 2.79 0.11
C PRO A 323 19.26 1.44 -0.55
N ARG A 324 18.76 0.35 0.04
CA ARG A 324 18.97 -1.02 -0.44
C ARG A 324 17.71 -1.60 -1.05
N CYS A 325 17.89 -2.34 -2.15
CA CYS A 325 16.85 -3.08 -2.87
C CYS A 325 17.31 -4.55 -3.05
N GLU A 326 17.78 -5.20 -1.97
CA GLU A 326 18.33 -6.57 -2.05
C GLU A 326 17.25 -7.61 -2.35
N ILE A 327 16.05 -7.43 -1.80
CA ILE A 327 14.84 -8.17 -2.21
C ILE A 327 14.16 -7.29 -3.25
N ASP A 328 13.61 -7.90 -4.30
CA ASP A 328 12.82 -7.14 -5.26
C ASP A 328 11.68 -6.42 -4.52
N PRO A 329 11.64 -5.07 -4.54
CA PRO A 329 10.64 -4.27 -3.84
C PRO A 329 9.19 -4.63 -4.17
N ASP A 330 8.94 -5.22 -5.34
CA ASP A 330 7.61 -5.64 -5.76
C ASP A 330 7.11 -6.92 -5.07
N VAL A 331 7.99 -7.73 -4.47
CA VAL A 331 7.62 -9.05 -3.91
C VAL A 331 7.86 -9.19 -2.41
N ALA A 332 8.61 -8.26 -1.81
CA ALA A 332 9.03 -8.36 -0.41
C ALA A 332 7.86 -8.54 0.56
N VAL A 333 6.80 -7.77 0.38
CA VAL A 333 5.59 -7.82 1.23
C VAL A 333 4.87 -9.17 1.09
N ALA A 334 4.72 -9.67 -0.16
CA ALA A 334 4.08 -10.96 -0.40
C ALA A 334 4.86 -12.12 0.22
N VAL A 335 6.20 -12.09 0.11
CA VAL A 335 7.07 -13.08 0.76
C VAL A 335 6.88 -13.05 2.27
N GLY A 336 6.90 -11.87 2.88
CA GLY A 336 6.68 -11.70 4.32
C GLY A 336 5.29 -12.15 4.77
N ALA A 337 4.25 -11.87 4.00
CA ALA A 337 2.89 -12.32 4.28
C ALA A 337 2.76 -13.85 4.26
N GLY A 338 3.43 -14.53 3.30
CA GLY A 338 3.52 -16.00 3.26
C GLY A 338 4.31 -16.59 4.43
N MET A 339 5.39 -15.92 4.84
CA MET A 339 6.12 -16.32 6.05
C MET A 339 5.25 -16.15 7.30
N TYR A 340 4.45 -15.08 7.36
CA TYR A 340 3.51 -14.88 8.46
C TYR A 340 2.42 -15.96 8.52
N ALA A 341 1.95 -16.45 7.36
CA ALA A 341 1.07 -17.61 7.29
C ALA A 341 1.76 -18.85 7.90
N GLY A 342 3.05 -19.09 7.60
CA GLY A 342 3.85 -20.15 8.20
C GLY A 342 4.03 -20.01 9.72
N ILE A 343 4.22 -18.79 10.23
CA ILE A 343 4.27 -18.51 11.69
C ILE A 343 2.93 -18.87 12.32
N LYS A 344 1.81 -18.48 11.72
CA LYS A 344 0.46 -18.80 12.20
C LYS A 344 0.25 -20.31 12.30
N GLU A 345 0.72 -21.07 11.32
CA GLU A 345 0.66 -22.53 11.30
C GLU A 345 1.71 -23.20 12.21
N ARG A 346 2.53 -22.41 12.93
CA ARG A 346 3.61 -22.87 13.80
C ARG A 346 4.64 -23.75 13.08
N GLN A 347 4.92 -23.44 11.83
CA GLN A 347 5.95 -24.10 11.04
C GLN A 347 7.33 -23.91 11.69
N GLN A 348 8.11 -25.00 11.77
CA GLN A 348 9.30 -25.09 12.62
C GLN A 348 10.34 -24.00 12.36
N ALA A 349 10.56 -23.63 11.09
CA ALA A 349 11.57 -22.66 10.71
C ALA A 349 11.25 -21.21 11.11
N VAL A 350 9.97 -20.88 11.35
CA VAL A 350 9.50 -19.49 11.61
C VAL A 350 8.71 -19.33 12.91
N ARG A 351 8.41 -20.40 13.63
CA ARG A 351 7.53 -20.39 14.82
C ARG A 351 8.02 -19.52 15.98
N ASP A 352 9.33 -19.30 16.06
CA ASP A 352 9.97 -18.56 17.16
C ASP A 352 10.12 -17.06 16.84
N VAL A 353 9.69 -16.61 15.65
CA VAL A 353 9.70 -15.21 15.28
C VAL A 353 8.55 -14.49 15.96
N LEU A 354 8.86 -13.43 16.69
CA LEU A 354 7.91 -12.55 17.34
C LEU A 354 7.84 -11.22 16.58
N LEU A 355 6.64 -10.88 16.13
CA LEU A 355 6.36 -9.59 15.51
C LEU A 355 5.58 -8.73 16.50
N THR A 356 6.12 -7.56 16.83
CA THR A 356 5.47 -6.57 17.68
C THR A 356 5.13 -5.34 16.83
N ASP A 357 3.88 -4.93 16.88
CA ASP A 357 3.35 -3.83 16.10
C ASP A 357 2.90 -2.68 17.00
N ILE A 358 2.59 -1.53 16.41
CA ILE A 358 2.15 -0.33 17.14
C ILE A 358 0.81 0.18 16.63
N CYS A 359 0.13 0.96 17.46
CA CYS A 359 -1.07 1.70 17.08
C CYS A 359 -0.65 2.94 16.27
N PRO A 360 -1.01 3.06 14.97
CA PRO A 360 -0.50 4.14 14.12
C PRO A 360 -1.17 5.49 14.41
N PHE A 361 -2.29 5.50 15.15
CA PHE A 361 -3.08 6.69 15.49
C PHE A 361 -3.36 6.75 16.98
N THR A 362 -3.51 7.96 17.50
CA THR A 362 -4.05 8.14 18.84
C THR A 362 -5.54 7.81 18.83
N LEU A 363 -5.96 6.87 19.68
CA LEU A 363 -7.35 6.53 19.91
C LEU A 363 -7.85 7.26 21.14
N GLY A 364 -9.00 7.86 21.06
CA GLY A 364 -9.60 8.62 22.14
C GLY A 364 -11.10 8.74 21.96
N THR A 365 -11.75 9.49 22.84
CA THR A 365 -13.18 9.76 22.73
C THR A 365 -13.46 11.25 22.84
N GLU A 366 -14.59 11.68 22.33
CA GLU A 366 -15.06 13.04 22.50
C GLU A 366 -15.53 13.27 23.93
N ILE A 367 -15.06 14.35 24.55
CA ILE A 367 -15.51 14.82 25.85
C ILE A 367 -15.86 16.31 25.81
N ILE A 368 -16.75 16.74 26.71
CA ILE A 368 -16.99 18.14 26.98
C ILE A 368 -16.21 18.51 28.25
N HIS A 369 -15.30 19.48 28.15
CA HIS A 369 -14.49 19.91 29.30
C HIS A 369 -14.98 21.24 29.83
N GLY A 370 -15.40 21.27 31.09
CA GLY A 370 -15.82 22.47 31.78
C GLY A 370 -17.29 22.86 31.50
N ASP A 371 -17.54 23.71 30.51
CA ASP A 371 -18.91 24.15 30.15
C ASP A 371 -19.69 23.07 29.43
N PRO A 372 -20.86 22.59 29.92
CA PRO A 372 -21.69 21.61 29.25
C PRO A 372 -22.16 21.99 27.82
N LYS A 373 -22.06 23.26 27.46
CA LYS A 373 -22.36 23.80 26.13
C LYS A 373 -21.10 24.11 25.31
N GLY A 374 -19.94 23.81 25.86
CA GLY A 374 -18.65 24.00 25.19
C GLY A 374 -18.44 23.04 24.04
N PRO A 375 -17.43 23.32 23.19
CA PRO A 375 -17.08 22.40 22.11
C PRO A 375 -16.58 21.07 22.66
N ALA A 376 -16.91 19.99 21.98
CA ALA A 376 -16.30 18.69 22.24
C ALA A 376 -14.81 18.73 21.88
N ILE A 377 -13.99 18.11 22.72
CA ILE A 377 -12.55 17.94 22.49
C ILE A 377 -12.21 16.45 22.55
N MET A 378 -11.20 16.04 21.81
CA MET A 378 -10.68 14.68 21.87
C MET A 378 -9.91 14.47 23.18
N SER A 379 -10.29 13.44 23.94
CA SER A 379 -9.52 12.93 25.07
C SER A 379 -8.78 11.68 24.64
N PRO A 380 -7.43 11.70 24.56
CA PRO A 380 -6.67 10.52 24.15
C PRO A 380 -6.74 9.43 25.23
N ILE A 381 -6.84 8.16 24.80
CA ILE A 381 -6.87 6.97 25.66
C ILE A 381 -5.68 6.07 25.35
N ILE A 382 -5.41 5.83 24.06
CA ILE A 382 -4.24 5.12 23.58
C ILE A 382 -3.48 6.04 22.65
N GLU A 383 -2.28 6.41 23.04
CA GLU A 383 -1.43 7.26 22.21
C GLU A 383 -0.91 6.50 20.98
N ARG A 384 -0.73 7.22 19.87
CA ARG A 384 -0.06 6.66 18.69
C ARG A 384 1.33 6.14 19.06
N ASN A 385 1.80 5.15 18.32
CA ASN A 385 3.03 4.42 18.56
C ASN A 385 3.05 3.61 19.87
N SER A 386 1.89 3.44 20.55
CA SER A 386 1.77 2.47 21.64
C SER A 386 1.90 1.06 21.10
N VAL A 387 2.75 0.25 21.74
CA VAL A 387 3.01 -1.16 21.36
C VAL A 387 1.75 -2.01 21.54
N LEU A 388 1.46 -2.84 20.56
CA LEU A 388 0.30 -3.74 20.55
C LEU A 388 0.69 -5.18 20.99
N PRO A 389 -0.18 -5.93 21.70
CA PRO A 389 -1.53 -5.52 22.13
C PRO A 389 -1.50 -4.61 23.38
N ILE A 390 -2.41 -3.65 23.44
CA ILE A 390 -2.54 -2.72 24.57
C ILE A 390 -3.99 -2.56 24.98
N SER A 391 -4.23 -2.41 26.30
CA SER A 391 -5.52 -2.02 26.86
C SER A 391 -5.34 -0.83 27.80
N ARG A 392 -6.22 0.15 27.70
CA ARG A 392 -6.28 1.33 28.58
C ARG A 392 -7.68 1.55 29.06
N VAL A 393 -7.82 2.10 30.25
CA VAL A 393 -9.09 2.45 30.86
C VAL A 393 -9.02 3.88 31.36
N GLU A 394 -9.95 4.71 30.88
CA GLU A 394 -10.13 6.07 31.35
C GLU A 394 -11.50 6.22 31.99
N ARG A 395 -11.61 7.17 32.92
CA ARG A 395 -12.87 7.43 33.64
C ARG A 395 -13.40 8.80 33.25
N TYR A 396 -14.66 8.80 32.85
CA TYR A 396 -15.40 10.00 32.49
C TYR A 396 -16.65 10.12 33.37
N TRP A 397 -17.18 11.32 33.50
CA TRP A 397 -18.38 11.60 34.27
C TRP A 397 -19.47 12.13 33.33
N THR A 398 -20.73 11.88 33.70
CA THR A 398 -21.89 12.43 32.98
C THR A 398 -21.91 13.95 33.05
N VAL A 399 -22.36 14.61 32.00
CA VAL A 399 -22.44 16.08 31.89
C VAL A 399 -23.59 16.67 32.75
N HIS A 400 -24.64 15.86 32.98
CA HIS A 400 -25.81 16.24 33.75
C HIS A 400 -26.14 15.20 34.81
N GLN A 401 -26.84 15.61 35.88
CA GLN A 401 -27.44 14.69 36.82
C GLN A 401 -28.51 13.85 36.12
N PHE A 402 -28.56 12.54 36.43
CA PHE A 402 -29.51 11.59 35.88
C PHE A 402 -29.41 11.40 34.35
N GLN A 403 -28.24 11.61 33.75
CA GLN A 403 -27.99 11.26 32.33
C GLN A 403 -28.06 9.74 32.14
N GLU A 404 -29.02 9.29 31.34
CA GLU A 404 -29.28 7.86 31.09
C GLU A 404 -28.50 7.31 29.93
N TYR A 405 -28.07 8.17 28.98
CA TYR A 405 -27.39 7.79 27.74
C TYR A 405 -26.16 8.68 27.52
N CYS A 406 -25.11 8.09 26.94
CA CYS A 406 -24.02 8.82 26.34
C CYS A 406 -23.62 8.14 25.03
N ASP A 407 -23.37 8.93 24.00
CA ASP A 407 -22.77 8.46 22.76
C ASP A 407 -21.26 8.46 22.95
N ILE A 408 -20.63 7.36 22.58
CA ILE A 408 -19.18 7.20 22.63
C ILE A 408 -18.69 7.09 21.19
N THR A 409 -17.92 8.08 20.76
CA THR A 409 -17.23 8.09 19.47
C THR A 409 -15.75 7.87 19.74
N ILE A 410 -15.15 6.91 19.02
CA ILE A 410 -13.72 6.58 19.11
C ILE A 410 -13.05 6.92 17.79
#